data_cd219530df13226da3ada0a505a2bde7
#
_entry.id   cd219530df13226da3ada0a505a2bde7
#
_cell.length_a   1.000
_cell.length_b   1.000
_cell.length_c   1.000
_cell.angle_alpha   90.00
_cell.angle_beta   90.00
_cell.angle_gamma   90.00
#
_symmetry.space_group_name_H-M   'P 1'
#
loop_
_entity.id
_entity.type
_entity.pdbx_description
1 polymer ?
#
loop_
_entity_poly.entity_id
_entity_poly.type
_entity_poly.pdbx_seq_one_letter_code
_entity_poly.pdbx_strand_id
1 'polypeptide(L)'
;MKYLRLSVLGLISAVAFGYPTVYPTGTTIYDPDNAYGSYILVADHNDRSNHPSAAARTEGQVPGDIRLIDMNGNVVHTWNVEPYFNKRARVLENGHLLYAGPDKRVIQYDWDSNIVWEHKGIGSVNDLRILPNGNRLLIAHEPIPQSAQGKVEDVSEKIAPWWGPRMRGSEEHQQGGDIFEVNLNGEVVWEWHAHDHLDLNLFSPLTPLNDWLHMNSIAPLPENKWYDAGDKRFKPGNILINPRNINMMYIVDKQTGSVVWEGTHNYKGGMAHSHEPEMIEKGLPGAGNIILFDNSLFPRNRTHTGQTFIIELDPTTMEIVWKYETEGYANIKCGRKQMGTPERLRNANTVIGEENTGRPFQVQPDGTIVWEFINRGGTTRPSVVPYDFTPQLRAMTRPAEKRVTPPNNLEWQLLPDEDRE
;
A
#
# COMPACT_ATOMS: atom_id res chain seq x y z
N MET A 1 25.51 -56.48 43.85
CA MET A 1 24.23 -55.90 43.39
C MET A 1 24.53 -54.59 42.69
N LYS A 2 24.57 -54.58 41.37
CA LYS A 2 24.80 -53.40 40.53
C LYS A 2 23.44 -52.99 39.99
N TYR A 3 23.01 -51.76 40.36
CA TYR A 3 21.77 -51.17 39.85
C TYR A 3 22.07 -50.50 38.47
N LEU A 4 21.49 -51.08 37.43
CA LEU A 4 21.47 -50.52 36.10
C LEU A 4 20.35 -49.43 36.06
N ARG A 5 20.74 -48.13 35.94
CA ARG A 5 19.80 -47.06 35.69
C ARG A 5 19.52 -46.99 34.19
N LEU A 6 18.33 -47.38 33.76
CA LEU A 6 17.82 -47.06 32.43
C LEU A 6 17.33 -45.61 32.42
N SER A 7 18.04 -44.79 31.67
CA SER A 7 17.57 -43.43 31.35
C SER A 7 16.62 -43.53 30.11
N VAL A 8 15.35 -43.36 30.35
CA VAL A 8 14.36 -43.22 29.29
C VAL A 8 14.42 -41.75 28.83
N LEU A 9 15.05 -41.50 27.71
CA LEU A 9 14.90 -40.24 26.99
C LEU A 9 13.49 -40.20 26.38
N GLY A 10 12.59 -39.50 27.02
CA GLY A 10 11.30 -39.14 26.43
C GLY A 10 11.53 -38.11 25.32
N LEU A 11 11.32 -38.51 24.08
CA LEU A 11 11.11 -37.61 22.97
C LEU A 11 9.82 -36.84 23.22
N ILE A 12 9.93 -35.63 23.73
CA ILE A 12 8.85 -34.66 23.72
C ILE A 12 8.76 -34.17 22.29
N SER A 13 7.87 -34.75 21.51
CA SER A 13 7.41 -34.16 20.25
C SER A 13 6.72 -32.85 20.62
N ALA A 14 7.37 -31.73 20.40
CA ALA A 14 6.72 -30.43 20.43
C ALA A 14 5.69 -30.43 19.29
N VAL A 15 4.46 -30.78 19.64
CA VAL A 15 3.32 -30.52 18.77
C VAL A 15 3.20 -29.01 18.73
N ALA A 16 3.69 -28.40 17.64
CA ALA A 16 3.40 -27.01 17.34
C ALA A 16 1.88 -26.95 17.13
N PHE A 17 1.16 -26.50 18.14
CA PHE A 17 -0.22 -26.07 17.99
C PHE A 17 -0.18 -24.79 17.14
N GLY A 18 -0.20 -24.96 15.81
CA GLY A 18 -0.58 -23.87 14.94
C GLY A 18 -2.01 -23.52 15.34
N TYR A 19 -2.22 -22.30 15.83
CA TYR A 19 -3.57 -21.77 15.96
C TYR A 19 -4.23 -21.89 14.59
N PRO A 20 -5.40 -22.51 14.45
CA PRO A 20 -6.11 -22.49 13.20
C PRO A 20 -6.34 -21.02 12.84
N THR A 21 -5.74 -20.58 11.74
CA THR A 21 -6.05 -19.27 11.20
C THR A 21 -7.53 -19.28 10.87
N VAL A 22 -8.27 -18.28 11.31
CA VAL A 22 -9.69 -18.11 10.99
C VAL A 22 -9.88 -18.03 9.47
N TYR A 23 -8.81 -17.67 8.76
CA TYR A 23 -8.76 -17.62 7.31
C TYR A 23 -7.69 -18.59 6.79
N PRO A 24 -8.05 -19.57 5.93
CA PRO A 24 -7.06 -20.36 5.23
C PRO A 24 -6.22 -19.46 4.34
N THR A 25 -4.91 -19.72 4.24
CA THR A 25 -4.03 -19.04 3.29
C THR A 25 -4.32 -19.47 1.85
N GLY A 26 -4.04 -18.61 0.89
CA GLY A 26 -4.33 -18.83 -0.52
C GLY A 26 -5.61 -18.11 -0.96
N THR A 27 -6.11 -18.45 -2.13
CA THR A 27 -7.38 -17.89 -2.64
C THR A 27 -8.55 -18.51 -1.88
N THR A 28 -9.32 -17.68 -1.22
CA THR A 28 -10.47 -18.07 -0.38
C THR A 28 -11.81 -17.80 -1.07
N ILE A 29 -11.83 -16.83 -1.99
CA ILE A 29 -12.97 -16.50 -2.84
C ILE A 29 -12.46 -16.30 -4.26
N TYR A 30 -13.10 -16.91 -5.24
CA TYR A 30 -12.90 -16.61 -6.65
C TYR A 30 -14.14 -16.91 -7.48
N ASP A 31 -14.72 -15.86 -8.01
CA ASP A 31 -15.82 -15.91 -8.98
C ASP A 31 -15.33 -15.45 -10.36
N PRO A 32 -14.89 -16.38 -11.22
CA PRO A 32 -14.31 -16.01 -12.53
C PRO A 32 -15.31 -15.33 -13.49
N ASP A 33 -16.61 -15.44 -13.24
CA ASP A 33 -17.62 -14.79 -14.10
C ASP A 33 -17.73 -13.29 -13.80
N ASN A 34 -17.41 -12.87 -12.57
CA ASN A 34 -17.56 -11.49 -12.11
C ASN A 34 -16.23 -10.82 -11.76
N ALA A 35 -15.17 -11.59 -11.49
CA ALA A 35 -13.85 -11.05 -11.25
C ALA A 35 -13.17 -10.59 -12.54
N TYR A 36 -12.28 -9.61 -12.42
CA TYR A 36 -11.34 -9.26 -13.49
C TYR A 36 -10.12 -10.19 -13.37
N GLY A 37 -9.97 -11.10 -14.33
CA GLY A 37 -8.85 -12.03 -14.36
C GLY A 37 -7.53 -11.33 -14.69
N SER A 38 -6.54 -11.54 -13.83
CA SER A 38 -5.21 -10.93 -13.91
C SER A 38 -4.21 -11.72 -13.07
N TYR A 39 -2.94 -11.35 -13.13
CA TYR A 39 -2.00 -11.67 -12.06
C TYR A 39 -2.02 -10.57 -11.00
N ILE A 40 -1.62 -10.93 -9.78
CA ILE A 40 -1.42 -9.99 -8.69
C ILE A 40 0.05 -10.03 -8.26
N LEU A 41 0.69 -8.87 -8.24
CA LEU A 41 2.01 -8.71 -7.65
C LEU A 41 1.89 -8.70 -6.14
N VAL A 42 2.57 -9.61 -5.48
CA VAL A 42 2.60 -9.74 -4.02
C VAL A 42 4.03 -9.62 -3.53
N ALA A 43 4.30 -8.60 -2.74
CA ALA A 43 5.58 -8.41 -2.07
C ALA A 43 5.39 -8.64 -0.57
N ASP A 44 6.06 -9.65 -0.01
CA ASP A 44 5.93 -9.97 1.41
C ASP A 44 6.49 -8.85 2.29
N HIS A 45 5.71 -8.40 3.24
CA HIS A 45 6.14 -7.41 4.22
C HIS A 45 6.95 -8.08 5.34
N ASN A 46 8.25 -7.83 5.38
CA ASN A 46 9.10 -8.29 6.47
C ASN A 46 8.95 -7.32 7.65
N ASP A 47 8.04 -7.61 8.56
CA ASP A 47 7.95 -6.87 9.81
C ASP A 47 9.20 -7.15 10.68
N ARG A 48 9.96 -6.09 10.98
CA ARG A 48 11.03 -6.15 12.00
C ARG A 48 10.48 -6.18 13.44
N SER A 49 9.18 -5.91 13.62
CA SER A 49 8.58 -6.06 14.94
C SER A 49 8.53 -7.54 15.30
N ASN A 50 8.76 -7.84 16.58
CA ASN A 50 8.61 -9.18 17.17
C ASN A 50 7.15 -9.68 17.12
N HIS A 51 6.45 -9.47 15.99
CA HIS A 51 5.10 -9.96 15.81
C HIS A 51 5.16 -11.47 15.66
N PRO A 52 4.29 -12.23 16.35
CA PRO A 52 4.27 -13.70 16.27
C PRO A 52 4.16 -14.26 14.83
N SER A 53 3.59 -13.48 13.89
CA SER A 53 3.58 -13.83 12.48
C SER A 53 4.97 -13.82 11.82
N ALA A 54 5.96 -13.11 12.39
CA ALA A 54 7.33 -13.19 11.92
C ALA A 54 7.99 -14.55 12.24
N ALA A 55 7.47 -15.27 13.23
CA ALA A 55 7.90 -16.63 13.58
C ALA A 55 7.25 -17.71 12.70
N ALA A 56 6.18 -17.39 11.99
CA ALA A 56 5.50 -18.31 11.08
C ALA A 56 6.12 -18.32 9.66
N ARG A 57 7.41 -17.98 9.54
CA ARG A 57 8.16 -18.20 8.30
C ARG A 57 8.17 -19.68 8.01
N THR A 58 7.42 -20.07 7.01
CA THR A 58 7.52 -21.43 6.50
C THR A 58 8.94 -21.69 6.02
N GLU A 59 9.49 -22.81 6.43
CA GLU A 59 10.70 -23.37 5.85
C GLU A 59 10.61 -23.28 4.32
N GLY A 60 11.52 -22.55 3.67
CA GLY A 60 11.55 -22.37 2.22
C GLY A 60 11.12 -21.00 1.68
N GLN A 61 10.56 -20.08 2.47
CA GLN A 61 10.37 -18.69 2.04
C GLN A 61 11.64 -17.89 2.29
N VAL A 62 12.34 -17.55 1.22
CA VAL A 62 13.52 -16.69 1.28
C VAL A 62 13.04 -15.25 1.53
N PRO A 63 13.55 -14.56 2.58
CA PRO A 63 13.27 -13.13 2.75
C PRO A 63 13.76 -12.37 1.51
N GLY A 64 12.85 -11.70 0.82
CA GLY A 64 13.20 -10.95 -0.37
C GLY A 64 12.35 -11.25 -1.59
N ASP A 65 11.59 -12.34 -1.61
CA ASP A 65 10.79 -12.70 -2.77
C ASP A 65 9.64 -11.74 -3.03
N ILE A 66 9.51 -11.35 -4.31
CA ILE A 66 8.35 -10.67 -4.87
C ILE A 66 7.75 -11.60 -5.91
N ARG A 67 6.47 -11.87 -5.80
CA ARG A 67 5.80 -12.92 -6.57
C ARG A 67 4.67 -12.38 -7.42
N LEU A 68 4.50 -12.93 -8.62
CA LEU A 68 3.24 -12.90 -9.34
C LEU A 68 2.45 -14.15 -9.01
N ILE A 69 1.21 -13.97 -8.58
CA ILE A 69 0.26 -15.06 -8.38
C ILE A 69 -0.89 -14.96 -9.38
N ASP A 70 -1.45 -16.10 -9.78
CA ASP A 70 -2.70 -16.15 -10.53
C ASP A 70 -3.92 -15.98 -9.59
N MET A 71 -5.12 -15.92 -10.16
CA MET A 71 -6.33 -15.73 -9.36
C MET A 71 -6.66 -16.93 -8.45
N ASN A 72 -6.09 -18.10 -8.69
CA ASN A 72 -6.18 -19.25 -7.78
C ASN A 72 -5.06 -19.29 -6.72
N GLY A 73 -4.18 -18.28 -6.71
CA GLY A 73 -3.10 -18.15 -5.72
C GLY A 73 -1.86 -18.97 -6.05
N ASN A 74 -1.76 -19.54 -7.26
CA ASN A 74 -0.54 -20.22 -7.69
C ASN A 74 0.53 -19.20 -8.05
N VAL A 75 1.77 -19.45 -7.62
CA VAL A 75 2.90 -18.62 -7.97
C VAL A 75 3.26 -18.87 -9.44
N VAL A 76 3.23 -17.82 -10.24
CA VAL A 76 3.52 -17.85 -11.67
C VAL A 76 4.94 -17.42 -11.95
N HIS A 77 5.44 -16.45 -11.19
CA HIS A 77 6.79 -15.95 -11.28
C HIS A 77 7.29 -15.41 -9.94
N THR A 78 8.60 -15.46 -9.73
CA THR A 78 9.24 -14.95 -8.51
C THR A 78 10.51 -14.18 -8.88
N TRP A 79 10.62 -12.95 -8.39
CA TRP A 79 11.86 -12.19 -8.38
C TRP A 79 12.55 -12.37 -7.02
N ASN A 80 13.80 -12.82 -7.04
CA ASN A 80 14.66 -12.86 -5.86
C ASN A 80 15.32 -11.51 -5.70
N VAL A 81 14.83 -10.68 -4.77
CA VAL A 81 15.35 -9.34 -4.54
C VAL A 81 16.07 -9.25 -3.20
N GLU A 82 16.89 -8.20 -3.05
CA GLU A 82 17.54 -7.94 -1.76
C GLU A 82 16.49 -7.73 -0.67
N PRO A 83 16.63 -8.36 0.52
CA PRO A 83 15.65 -8.26 1.58
C PRO A 83 15.51 -6.84 2.10
N TYR A 84 14.28 -6.32 2.10
CA TYR A 84 13.94 -5.03 2.69
C TYR A 84 12.54 -5.06 3.28
N PHE A 85 12.27 -4.27 4.32
CA PHE A 85 10.99 -4.32 5.03
C PHE A 85 9.84 -3.64 4.27
N ASN A 86 10.11 -2.60 3.50
CA ASN A 86 9.12 -1.85 2.73
C ASN A 86 9.36 -2.08 1.24
N LYS A 87 8.89 -3.21 0.74
CA LYS A 87 9.16 -3.66 -0.63
C LYS A 87 8.21 -2.99 -1.64
N ARG A 88 8.37 -1.71 -1.87
CA ARG A 88 7.65 -1.07 -2.96
C ARG A 88 8.20 -1.59 -4.28
N ALA A 89 7.35 -2.24 -5.06
CA ALA A 89 7.74 -2.82 -6.33
C ALA A 89 6.68 -2.55 -7.41
N ARG A 90 7.13 -2.49 -8.66
CA ARG A 90 6.28 -2.37 -9.85
C ARG A 90 6.83 -3.20 -10.98
N VAL A 91 5.95 -3.97 -11.62
CA VAL A 91 6.28 -4.67 -12.87
C VAL A 91 6.23 -3.65 -14.01
N LEU A 92 7.21 -3.68 -14.89
CA LEU A 92 7.33 -2.84 -16.06
C LEU A 92 6.86 -3.60 -17.32
N GLU A 93 6.47 -2.88 -18.37
CA GLU A 93 5.97 -3.47 -19.62
C GLU A 93 6.98 -4.43 -20.31
N ASN A 94 8.27 -4.23 -20.08
CA ASN A 94 9.32 -5.12 -20.60
C ASN A 94 9.57 -6.38 -19.74
N GLY A 95 8.80 -6.58 -18.66
CA GLY A 95 8.93 -7.69 -17.73
C GLY A 95 9.96 -7.47 -16.62
N HIS A 96 10.57 -6.29 -16.54
CA HIS A 96 11.45 -5.97 -15.42
C HIS A 96 10.63 -5.59 -14.17
N LEU A 97 11.27 -5.70 -13.01
CA LEU A 97 10.75 -5.26 -11.72
C LEU A 97 11.52 -4.03 -11.26
N LEU A 98 10.83 -2.91 -11.03
CA LEU A 98 11.41 -1.76 -10.36
C LEU A 98 11.12 -1.87 -8.86
N TYR A 99 12.12 -1.69 -8.02
CA TYR A 99 12.09 -2.02 -6.60
C TYR A 99 12.76 -0.95 -5.74
N ALA A 100 12.06 -0.47 -4.71
CA ALA A 100 12.66 0.32 -3.64
C ALA A 100 13.34 -0.60 -2.64
N GLY A 101 14.65 -0.66 -2.69
CA GLY A 101 15.50 -1.59 -1.93
C GLY A 101 16.11 -0.98 -0.66
N PRO A 102 16.97 -1.75 0.01
CA PRO A 102 17.72 -1.28 1.17
C PRO A 102 18.74 -0.19 0.80
N ASP A 103 19.32 0.45 1.80
CA ASP A 103 20.47 1.36 1.67
C ASP A 103 20.26 2.53 0.70
N LYS A 104 19.05 3.10 0.71
CA LYS A 104 18.68 4.22 -0.16
C LYS A 104 18.84 3.90 -1.66
N ARG A 105 18.51 2.69 -2.05
CA ARG A 105 18.64 2.21 -3.43
C ARG A 105 17.29 2.03 -4.09
N VAL A 106 17.22 2.41 -5.35
CA VAL A 106 16.18 1.99 -6.28
C VAL A 106 16.82 1.07 -7.31
N ILE A 107 16.31 -0.14 -7.44
CA ILE A 107 16.92 -1.21 -8.22
C ILE A 107 15.93 -1.69 -9.27
N GLN A 108 16.41 -1.92 -10.47
CA GLN A 108 15.63 -2.59 -11.52
C GLN A 108 16.24 -3.97 -11.79
N TYR A 109 15.41 -4.98 -11.62
CA TYR A 109 15.72 -6.36 -11.93
C TYR A 109 15.12 -6.74 -13.29
N ASP A 110 15.81 -7.58 -14.06
CA ASP A 110 15.19 -8.24 -15.21
C ASP A 110 14.26 -9.39 -14.76
N TRP A 111 13.69 -10.10 -15.74
CA TRP A 111 12.82 -11.25 -15.44
C TRP A 111 13.53 -12.36 -14.68
N ASP A 112 14.83 -12.54 -14.89
CA ASP A 112 15.64 -13.58 -14.25
C ASP A 112 16.29 -13.12 -12.93
N SER A 113 15.86 -11.97 -12.38
CA SER A 113 16.34 -11.37 -11.13
C SER A 113 17.78 -10.83 -11.19
N ASN A 114 18.31 -10.55 -12.38
CA ASN A 114 19.59 -9.85 -12.50
C ASN A 114 19.38 -8.34 -12.36
N ILE A 115 20.27 -7.64 -11.67
CA ILE A 115 20.25 -6.19 -11.58
C ILE A 115 20.69 -5.61 -12.94
N VAL A 116 19.79 -4.82 -13.57
CA VAL A 116 20.05 -4.18 -14.86
C VAL A 116 20.18 -2.66 -14.77
N TRP A 117 19.74 -2.09 -13.65
CA TRP A 117 19.90 -0.68 -13.33
C TRP A 117 19.77 -0.45 -11.83
N GLU A 118 20.50 0.51 -11.29
CA GLU A 118 20.33 0.97 -9.92
C GLU A 118 20.63 2.46 -9.78
N HIS A 119 19.97 3.08 -8.80
CA HIS A 119 20.29 4.42 -8.32
C HIS A 119 20.50 4.38 -6.81
N LYS A 120 21.47 5.16 -6.32
CA LYS A 120 21.83 5.29 -4.90
C LYS A 120 21.85 6.74 -4.46
N GLY A 121 21.56 6.98 -3.19
CA GLY A 121 21.80 8.29 -2.56
C GLY A 121 20.55 9.11 -2.34
N ILE A 122 19.41 8.78 -2.92
CA ILE A 122 18.12 9.37 -2.54
C ILE A 122 17.63 8.65 -1.29
N GLY A 123 17.11 9.37 -0.29
CA GLY A 123 16.69 8.88 1.01
C GLY A 123 15.73 7.67 0.98
N SER A 124 15.11 7.34 2.09
CA SER A 124 14.16 6.22 2.13
C SER A 124 13.03 6.43 1.11
N VAL A 125 12.90 5.55 0.13
CA VAL A 125 11.90 5.66 -0.94
C VAL A 125 10.60 5.01 -0.49
N ASN A 126 9.56 5.81 -0.28
CA ASN A 126 8.23 5.33 0.10
C ASN A 126 7.35 4.97 -1.08
N ASP A 127 7.52 5.64 -2.21
CA ASP A 127 6.83 5.33 -3.46
C ASP A 127 7.72 5.66 -4.65
N LEU A 128 7.43 5.00 -5.77
CA LEU A 128 8.12 5.18 -7.02
C LEU A 128 7.16 4.98 -8.20
N ARG A 129 7.37 5.75 -9.27
CA ARG A 129 6.61 5.67 -10.52
C ARG A 129 7.55 5.72 -11.71
N ILE A 130 7.14 5.11 -12.81
CA ILE A 130 7.78 5.30 -14.11
C ILE A 130 7.00 6.38 -14.86
N LEU A 131 7.71 7.35 -15.40
CA LEU A 131 7.16 8.39 -16.24
C LEU A 131 7.15 7.93 -17.72
N PRO A 132 6.29 8.52 -18.56
CA PRO A 132 6.22 8.17 -20.00
C PRO A 132 7.57 8.33 -20.75
N ASN A 133 8.47 9.20 -20.27
CA ASN A 133 9.82 9.37 -20.81
C ASN A 133 10.81 8.28 -20.33
N GLY A 134 10.36 7.34 -19.51
CA GLY A 134 11.18 6.27 -18.92
C GLY A 134 11.93 6.67 -17.66
N ASN A 135 11.86 7.91 -17.20
CA ASN A 135 12.47 8.35 -15.94
C ASN A 135 11.71 7.78 -14.73
N ARG A 136 12.36 7.77 -13.58
CA ARG A 136 11.79 7.32 -12.30
C ARG A 136 11.45 8.51 -11.45
N LEU A 137 10.20 8.60 -11.03
CA LEU A 137 9.75 9.57 -10.05
C LEU A 137 9.75 8.89 -8.67
N LEU A 138 10.42 9.48 -7.71
CA LEU A 138 10.70 8.89 -6.40
C LEU A 138 10.27 9.85 -5.29
N ILE A 139 9.68 9.31 -4.22
CA ILE A 139 9.56 10.06 -2.95
C ILE A 139 10.75 9.73 -2.07
N ALA A 140 11.34 10.74 -1.46
CA ALA A 140 12.36 10.57 -0.44
C ALA A 140 12.01 11.35 0.84
N HIS A 141 12.51 10.87 1.95
CA HIS A 141 12.45 11.54 3.24
C HIS A 141 13.82 12.11 3.57
N GLU A 142 14.13 13.28 3.00
CA GLU A 142 15.34 14.00 3.33
C GLU A 142 15.10 14.94 4.52
N PRO A 143 16.13 15.23 5.33
CA PRO A 143 16.01 16.18 6.42
C PRO A 143 15.65 17.57 5.91
N ILE A 144 14.72 18.24 6.58
CA ILE A 144 14.42 19.65 6.29
C ILE A 144 15.66 20.49 6.64
N PRO A 145 16.12 21.39 5.74
CA PRO A 145 17.27 22.24 6.02
C PRO A 145 17.10 23.07 7.29
N GLN A 146 18.15 23.21 8.09
CA GLN A 146 18.11 23.96 9.36
C GLN A 146 17.61 25.40 9.18
N SER A 147 17.91 26.03 8.04
CA SER A 147 17.40 27.35 7.68
C SER A 147 15.88 27.43 7.54
N ALA A 148 15.24 26.33 7.21
CA ALA A 148 13.78 26.19 7.14
C ALA A 148 13.18 25.78 8.48
N GLN A 149 13.87 24.96 9.27
CA GLN A 149 13.40 24.49 10.59
C GLN A 149 13.11 25.63 11.57
N GLY A 150 13.87 26.70 11.55
CA GLY A 150 13.65 27.89 12.39
C GLY A 150 12.34 28.65 12.11
N LYS A 151 11.58 28.26 11.09
CA LYS A 151 10.26 28.80 10.76
C LYS A 151 9.11 28.00 11.37
N VAL A 152 9.41 26.86 11.99
CA VAL A 152 8.39 25.99 12.61
C VAL A 152 8.11 26.50 14.02
N GLU A 153 6.86 26.86 14.29
CA GLU A 153 6.44 27.18 15.65
C GLU A 153 6.54 25.94 16.54
N ASP A 154 7.00 26.12 17.78
CA ASP A 154 6.95 25.07 18.79
C ASP A 154 5.48 24.80 19.18
N VAL A 155 4.92 23.78 18.57
CA VAL A 155 3.54 23.33 18.84
C VAL A 155 3.49 22.23 19.90
N SER A 156 4.61 21.91 20.55
CA SER A 156 4.69 20.84 21.53
C SER A 156 3.72 21.01 22.72
N GLU A 157 3.40 22.24 23.08
CA GLU A 157 2.38 22.56 24.09
C GLU A 157 0.93 22.46 23.57
N LYS A 158 0.74 22.61 22.26
CA LYS A 158 -0.58 22.55 21.59
C LYS A 158 -0.99 21.12 21.23
N ILE A 159 -0.02 20.21 21.16
CA ILE A 159 -0.25 18.79 20.88
C ILE A 159 -0.55 18.09 22.20
N ALA A 160 -1.64 17.33 22.23
CA ALA A 160 -2.20 16.75 23.44
C ALA A 160 -1.14 16.07 24.34
N PRO A 161 -1.02 16.47 25.62
CA PRO A 161 0.03 16.03 26.57
C PRO A 161 0.01 14.53 26.91
N TRP A 162 -1.00 13.79 26.48
CA TRP A 162 -1.23 12.36 26.76
C TRP A 162 -0.43 11.40 25.90
N TRP A 163 0.23 11.87 24.83
CA TRP A 163 1.05 11.03 23.99
C TRP A 163 2.51 10.89 24.46
N GLY A 164 2.90 11.65 25.46
CA GLY A 164 4.19 11.56 26.11
C GLY A 164 5.41 11.98 25.25
N PRO A 165 6.62 11.94 25.83
CA PRO A 165 7.84 12.45 25.18
C PRO A 165 8.30 11.73 23.92
N ARG A 166 7.70 10.58 23.59
CA ARG A 166 8.05 9.79 22.38
C ARG A 166 7.60 10.45 21.07
N MET A 167 6.72 11.44 21.11
CA MET A 167 6.27 12.19 19.95
C MET A 167 7.03 13.51 19.76
N ARG A 168 7.92 13.85 20.68
CA ARG A 168 8.85 14.95 20.54
C ARG A 168 10.08 14.41 19.82
N GLY A 169 10.08 14.42 18.48
CA GLY A 169 11.31 14.21 17.73
C GLY A 169 12.32 15.30 18.11
N SER A 170 13.61 14.97 18.09
CA SER A 170 14.63 16.00 18.19
C SER A 170 14.49 16.93 16.98
N GLU A 171 14.58 18.24 17.17
CA GLU A 171 14.56 19.26 16.11
C GLU A 171 15.58 18.98 15.01
N GLU A 172 16.60 18.18 15.30
CA GLU A 172 17.71 17.86 14.39
C GLU A 172 17.34 16.92 13.24
N HIS A 173 16.14 16.30 13.21
CA HIS A 173 15.81 15.24 12.24
C HIS A 173 14.38 15.36 11.71
N GLN A 174 13.87 16.56 11.50
CA GLN A 174 12.59 16.72 10.82
C GLN A 174 12.70 16.24 9.38
N GLN A 175 11.91 15.23 9.03
CA GLN A 175 11.86 14.68 7.68
C GLN A 175 10.84 15.43 6.85
N GLY A 176 11.29 15.98 5.73
CA GLY A 176 10.45 16.58 4.69
C GLY A 176 9.76 15.52 3.84
N GLY A 177 9.13 15.97 2.79
CA GLY A 177 8.63 15.14 1.71
C GLY A 177 9.23 15.69 0.43
N ASP A 178 10.18 14.97 -0.15
CA ASP A 178 10.90 15.41 -1.34
C ASP A 178 10.58 14.46 -2.49
N ILE A 179 10.55 15.01 -3.70
CA ILE A 179 10.27 14.27 -4.91
C ILE A 179 11.41 14.48 -5.87
N PHE A 180 11.93 13.41 -6.43
CA PHE A 180 13.01 13.42 -7.39
C PHE A 180 12.61 12.70 -8.67
N GLU A 181 12.97 13.29 -9.82
CA GLU A 181 12.96 12.57 -11.09
C GLU A 181 14.39 12.19 -11.45
N VAL A 182 14.60 10.88 -11.62
CA VAL A 182 15.91 10.30 -11.96
C VAL A 182 15.82 9.70 -13.36
N ASN A 183 16.75 10.07 -14.22
CA ASN A 183 16.84 9.55 -15.59
C ASN A 183 17.50 8.15 -15.63
N LEU A 184 17.58 7.59 -16.83
CA LEU A 184 18.20 6.26 -17.04
C LEU A 184 19.71 6.23 -16.76
N ASN A 185 20.38 7.39 -16.79
CA ASN A 185 21.80 7.51 -16.44
C ASN A 185 22.03 7.60 -14.92
N GLY A 186 20.94 7.65 -14.12
CA GLY A 186 21.02 7.84 -12.68
C GLY A 186 21.17 9.29 -12.24
N GLU A 187 20.95 10.27 -13.14
CA GLU A 187 21.03 11.69 -12.82
C GLU A 187 19.68 12.21 -12.35
N VAL A 188 19.67 13.04 -11.29
CA VAL A 188 18.50 13.81 -10.88
C VAL A 188 18.30 14.94 -11.90
N VAL A 189 17.16 14.92 -12.59
CA VAL A 189 16.83 15.89 -13.65
C VAL A 189 15.72 16.85 -13.25
N TRP A 190 15.02 16.56 -12.16
CA TRP A 190 14.03 17.42 -11.53
C TRP A 190 13.88 17.06 -10.07
N GLU A 191 13.66 18.07 -9.22
CA GLU A 191 13.43 17.90 -7.79
C GLU A 191 12.38 18.90 -7.29
N TRP A 192 11.68 18.51 -6.23
CA TRP A 192 10.69 19.33 -5.55
C TRP A 192 10.78 19.06 -4.05
N HIS A 193 10.90 20.11 -3.27
CA HIS A 193 11.04 20.03 -1.82
C HIS A 193 9.81 20.62 -1.14
N ALA A 194 9.09 19.81 -0.38
CA ALA A 194 7.85 20.25 0.25
C ALA A 194 8.01 21.49 1.13
N HIS A 195 9.15 21.62 1.82
CA HIS A 195 9.43 22.76 2.71
C HIS A 195 9.56 24.12 2.01
N ASP A 196 9.72 24.12 0.69
CA ASP A 196 9.74 25.35 -0.12
C ASP A 196 8.34 25.78 -0.59
N HIS A 197 7.36 24.88 -0.53
CA HIS A 197 6.05 25.06 -1.16
C HIS A 197 4.87 24.92 -0.21
N LEU A 198 5.04 24.23 0.93
CA LEU A 198 4.00 24.03 1.92
C LEU A 198 4.33 24.79 3.21
N ASP A 199 3.30 25.26 3.90
CA ASP A 199 3.48 25.88 5.21
C ASP A 199 3.99 24.84 6.22
N LEU A 200 5.18 25.05 6.75
CA LEU A 200 5.80 24.19 7.76
C LEU A 200 4.99 24.09 9.05
N ASN A 201 4.03 24.98 9.28
CA ASN A 201 3.12 24.97 10.42
C ASN A 201 1.83 24.19 10.17
N LEU A 202 1.71 23.50 9.02
CA LEU A 202 0.64 22.53 8.78
C LEU A 202 0.92 21.26 9.58
N PHE A 203 0.25 21.12 10.72
CA PHE A 203 0.32 19.93 11.58
C PHE A 203 -1.05 19.34 11.83
N SER A 204 -1.13 18.03 11.82
CA SER A 204 -2.20 17.33 12.54
C SER A 204 -1.81 17.23 14.02
N PRO A 205 -2.75 17.34 14.97
CA PRO A 205 -2.45 17.17 16.40
C PRO A 205 -1.77 15.84 16.78
N LEU A 206 -1.65 14.94 15.83
CA LEU A 206 -1.15 13.58 16.00
C LEU A 206 0.14 13.33 15.18
N THR A 207 0.64 14.36 14.52
CA THR A 207 1.88 14.27 13.73
C THR A 207 3.09 14.24 14.67
N PRO A 208 3.99 13.27 14.53
CA PRO A 208 5.30 13.32 15.16
C PRO A 208 6.08 14.54 14.63
N LEU A 209 6.71 15.32 15.49
CA LEU A 209 7.46 16.51 15.06
C LEU A 209 8.64 16.18 14.15
N ASN A 210 9.18 14.97 14.25
CA ASN A 210 10.29 14.50 13.42
C ASN A 210 9.86 13.87 12.09
N ASP A 211 8.55 13.80 11.81
CA ASP A 211 8.00 13.19 10.60
C ASP A 211 6.84 14.05 10.09
N TRP A 212 7.18 15.25 9.65
CA TRP A 212 6.22 16.31 9.34
C TRP A 212 5.13 15.87 8.37
N LEU A 213 5.46 15.44 7.17
CA LEU A 213 4.49 15.11 6.14
C LEU A 213 4.20 13.61 6.06
N HIS A 214 5.23 12.78 6.24
CA HIS A 214 5.19 11.36 5.93
C HIS A 214 4.54 11.14 4.57
N MET A 215 5.14 11.70 3.52
CA MET A 215 4.61 11.58 2.17
C MET A 215 4.59 10.10 1.77
N ASN A 216 3.41 9.57 1.48
CA ASN A 216 3.21 8.15 1.27
C ASN A 216 3.18 7.73 -0.19
N SER A 217 2.64 8.58 -1.05
CA SER A 217 2.44 8.23 -2.45
C SER A 217 2.53 9.43 -3.35
N ILE A 218 2.96 9.17 -4.58
CA ILE A 218 2.99 10.07 -5.72
C ILE A 218 2.28 9.41 -6.89
N ALA A 219 1.49 10.18 -7.62
CA ALA A 219 0.84 9.71 -8.83
C ALA A 219 0.88 10.81 -9.89
N PRO A 220 1.62 10.63 -11.00
CA PRO A 220 1.50 11.51 -12.15
C PRO A 220 0.06 11.45 -12.66
N LEU A 221 -0.55 12.61 -12.93
CA LEU A 221 -1.91 12.66 -13.46
C LEU A 221 -1.94 12.10 -14.89
N PRO A 222 -2.89 11.21 -15.19
CA PRO A 222 -3.10 10.72 -16.54
C PRO A 222 -3.84 11.76 -17.40
N GLU A 223 -3.99 11.47 -18.69
CA GLU A 223 -4.99 12.13 -19.55
C GLU A 223 -6.36 12.02 -18.90
N ASN A 224 -7.08 13.15 -18.79
CA ASN A 224 -8.34 13.19 -18.05
C ASN A 224 -9.34 14.21 -18.59
N LYS A 225 -10.61 13.96 -18.29
CA LYS A 225 -11.76 14.78 -18.71
C LYS A 225 -11.72 16.23 -18.24
N TRP A 226 -11.08 16.49 -17.10
CA TRP A 226 -11.05 17.82 -16.52
C TRP A 226 -10.11 18.76 -17.28
N TYR A 227 -8.94 18.25 -17.63
CA TYR A 227 -7.99 18.99 -18.46
C TYR A 227 -8.54 19.17 -19.87
N ASP A 228 -9.21 18.15 -20.44
CA ASP A 228 -9.90 18.23 -21.72
C ASP A 228 -10.99 19.33 -21.71
N ALA A 229 -11.65 19.55 -20.56
CA ALA A 229 -12.61 20.61 -20.33
C ALA A 229 -12.00 22.00 -20.05
N GLY A 230 -10.67 22.10 -20.01
CA GLY A 230 -9.95 23.35 -19.81
C GLY A 230 -9.47 23.64 -18.39
N ASP A 231 -9.71 22.73 -17.43
CA ASP A 231 -9.21 22.90 -16.05
C ASP A 231 -7.73 22.53 -15.94
N LYS A 232 -6.90 23.56 -15.92
CA LYS A 232 -5.43 23.42 -15.94
C LYS A 232 -4.85 22.82 -14.65
N ARG A 233 -5.59 22.79 -13.56
CA ARG A 233 -5.16 22.15 -12.30
C ARG A 233 -4.84 20.67 -12.53
N PHE A 234 -5.61 20.02 -13.40
CA PHE A 234 -5.51 18.60 -13.71
C PHE A 234 -4.69 18.28 -14.97
N LYS A 235 -3.71 19.13 -15.31
CA LYS A 235 -2.83 18.92 -16.46
C LYS A 235 -2.13 17.55 -16.34
N PRO A 236 -2.17 16.71 -17.39
CA PRO A 236 -1.45 15.44 -17.43
C PRO A 236 0.05 15.64 -17.13
N GLY A 237 0.61 14.77 -16.30
CA GLY A 237 1.98 14.86 -15.83
C GLY A 237 2.19 15.75 -14.59
N ASN A 238 1.22 16.56 -14.15
CA ASN A 238 1.22 17.14 -12.80
C ASN A 238 1.19 16.01 -11.78
N ILE A 239 1.67 16.25 -10.56
CA ILE A 239 1.92 15.20 -9.58
C ILE A 239 0.92 15.30 -8.43
N LEU A 240 0.06 14.30 -8.29
CA LEU A 240 -0.78 14.12 -7.09
C LEU A 240 0.09 13.56 -5.98
N ILE A 241 0.12 14.24 -4.84
CA ILE A 241 0.89 13.84 -3.65
C ILE A 241 -0.03 13.65 -2.45
N ASN A 242 0.39 12.76 -1.56
CA ASN A 242 -0.33 12.44 -0.33
C ASN A 242 0.53 12.61 0.92
N PRO A 243 0.63 13.81 1.48
CA PRO A 243 1.18 14.03 2.82
C PRO A 243 0.26 13.44 3.89
N ARG A 244 0.55 12.19 4.30
CA ARG A 244 -0.29 11.40 5.21
C ARG A 244 -0.60 12.12 6.53
N ASN A 245 0.43 12.73 7.11
CA ASN A 245 0.34 13.24 8.49
C ASN A 245 -0.49 14.53 8.59
N ILE A 246 -0.71 15.24 7.51
CA ILE A 246 -1.54 16.45 7.50
C ILE A 246 -2.95 16.21 6.94
N ASN A 247 -3.24 14.97 6.53
CA ASN A 247 -4.58 14.53 6.07
C ASN A 247 -5.12 15.33 4.87
N MET A 248 -4.24 15.63 3.93
CA MET A 248 -4.54 16.38 2.72
C MET A 248 -3.93 15.71 1.50
N MET A 249 -4.47 15.99 0.34
CA MET A 249 -3.88 15.69 -0.96
C MET A 249 -3.58 17.00 -1.67
N TYR A 250 -2.50 17.02 -2.47
CA TYR A 250 -2.16 18.18 -3.29
C TYR A 250 -1.82 17.74 -4.70
N ILE A 251 -2.05 18.62 -5.67
CA ILE A 251 -1.51 18.49 -7.02
C ILE A 251 -0.44 19.57 -7.22
N VAL A 252 0.75 19.13 -7.55
CA VAL A 252 1.89 19.97 -7.88
C VAL A 252 1.98 20.09 -9.39
N ASP A 253 2.00 21.30 -9.90
CA ASP A 253 2.33 21.58 -11.29
C ASP A 253 3.82 21.29 -11.50
N LYS A 254 4.13 20.28 -12.29
CA LYS A 254 5.51 19.82 -12.46
C LYS A 254 6.40 20.85 -13.15
N GLN A 255 5.83 21.75 -13.92
CA GLN A 255 6.60 22.77 -14.65
C GLN A 255 7.01 23.93 -13.75
N THR A 256 6.12 24.35 -12.83
CA THR A 256 6.33 25.54 -11.97
C THR A 256 6.71 25.18 -10.54
N GLY A 257 6.49 23.94 -10.09
CA GLY A 257 6.62 23.52 -8.69
C GLY A 257 5.47 23.99 -7.80
N SER A 258 4.52 24.76 -8.34
CA SER A 258 3.43 25.32 -7.54
C SER A 258 2.37 24.28 -7.21
N VAL A 259 1.82 24.34 -6.00
CA VAL A 259 0.60 23.63 -5.64
C VAL A 259 -0.59 24.30 -6.35
N VAL A 260 -1.29 23.54 -7.20
CA VAL A 260 -2.39 24.06 -8.04
C VAL A 260 -3.76 23.54 -7.61
N TRP A 261 -3.81 22.54 -6.74
CA TRP A 261 -5.03 21.98 -6.18
C TRP A 261 -4.74 21.35 -4.82
N GLU A 262 -5.72 21.42 -3.94
CA GLU A 262 -5.74 20.74 -2.65
C GLU A 262 -7.08 20.04 -2.45
N GLY A 263 -7.08 18.91 -1.76
CA GLY A 263 -8.29 18.12 -1.54
C GLY A 263 -8.24 17.25 -0.31
N THR A 264 -9.43 17.04 0.23
CA THR A 264 -9.70 16.13 1.34
C THR A 264 -11.17 15.74 1.29
N HIS A 265 -11.63 14.88 2.20
CA HIS A 265 -13.06 14.60 2.37
C HIS A 265 -13.43 14.68 3.85
N ASN A 266 -14.74 14.83 4.11
CA ASN A 266 -15.30 14.96 5.45
C ASN A 266 -16.09 13.73 5.93
N TYR A 267 -16.02 12.61 5.20
CA TYR A 267 -16.74 11.39 5.55
C TYR A 267 -16.30 10.86 6.91
N LYS A 268 -17.29 10.56 7.78
CA LYS A 268 -17.09 10.03 9.14
C LYS A 268 -15.98 10.75 9.94
N GLY A 269 -15.91 12.06 9.82
CA GLY A 269 -14.97 12.91 10.57
C GLY A 269 -13.72 13.34 9.80
N GLY A 270 -13.64 13.00 8.54
CA GLY A 270 -12.62 13.46 7.60
C GLY A 270 -11.54 12.42 7.30
N MET A 271 -10.80 12.69 6.23
CA MET A 271 -9.67 11.88 5.80
C MET A 271 -8.62 11.78 6.91
N ALA A 272 -8.09 10.58 7.15
CA ALA A 272 -7.06 10.38 8.13
C ALA A 272 -6.05 9.32 7.68
N HIS A 273 -4.79 9.75 7.56
CA HIS A 273 -3.66 8.90 7.21
C HIS A 273 -3.86 8.10 5.92
N SER A 274 -4.41 8.73 4.90
CA SER A 274 -4.69 8.11 3.61
C SER A 274 -3.43 7.57 2.90
N HIS A 275 -3.67 6.63 1.99
CA HIS A 275 -2.65 6.02 1.15
C HIS A 275 -3.15 5.95 -0.30
N GLU A 276 -2.21 5.94 -1.22
CA GLU A 276 -2.39 5.70 -2.65
C GLU A 276 -3.56 6.44 -3.30
N PRO A 277 -3.71 7.76 -3.14
CA PRO A 277 -4.62 8.49 -4.00
C PRO A 277 -4.10 8.43 -5.43
N GLU A 278 -4.98 8.04 -6.34
CA GLU A 278 -4.70 8.02 -7.77
C GLU A 278 -5.89 8.61 -8.53
N MET A 279 -5.62 9.37 -9.59
CA MET A 279 -6.67 9.73 -10.53
C MET A 279 -6.95 8.53 -11.44
N ILE A 280 -8.21 8.11 -11.50
CA ILE A 280 -8.63 6.98 -12.32
C ILE A 280 -8.39 7.32 -13.81
N GLU A 281 -7.68 6.44 -14.50
CA GLU A 281 -7.26 6.64 -15.87
C GLU A 281 -8.42 6.73 -16.87
N LYS A 282 -8.18 7.44 -17.96
CA LYS A 282 -9.12 7.55 -19.07
C LYS A 282 -9.45 6.16 -19.64
N GLY A 283 -10.74 5.90 -19.83
CA GLY A 283 -11.24 4.62 -20.30
C GLY A 283 -11.61 3.62 -19.20
N LEU A 284 -11.30 3.92 -17.94
CA LEU A 284 -11.79 3.15 -16.79
C LEU A 284 -13.09 3.76 -16.23
N PRO A 285 -13.95 2.96 -15.61
CA PRO A 285 -15.12 3.45 -14.88
C PRO A 285 -14.71 4.42 -13.76
N GLY A 286 -15.31 5.61 -13.72
CA GLY A 286 -14.93 6.68 -12.81
C GLY A 286 -13.77 7.56 -13.31
N ALA A 287 -13.34 7.44 -14.57
CA ALA A 287 -12.24 8.20 -15.16
C ALA A 287 -12.24 9.69 -14.78
N GLY A 288 -11.09 10.17 -14.30
CA GLY A 288 -10.89 11.54 -13.82
C GLY A 288 -11.25 11.77 -12.36
N ASN A 289 -11.93 10.84 -11.68
CA ASN A 289 -12.11 10.89 -10.23
C ASN A 289 -10.83 10.46 -9.52
N ILE A 290 -10.68 10.83 -8.24
CA ILE A 290 -9.56 10.37 -7.40
C ILE A 290 -10.07 9.26 -6.49
N ILE A 291 -9.42 8.10 -6.53
CA ILE A 291 -9.66 6.99 -5.62
C ILE A 291 -8.52 6.91 -4.60
N LEU A 292 -8.85 6.63 -3.33
CA LEU A 292 -7.85 6.56 -2.25
C LEU A 292 -8.23 5.53 -1.19
N PHE A 293 -7.24 5.08 -0.44
CA PHE A 293 -7.40 4.27 0.76
C PHE A 293 -7.31 5.16 2.00
N ASP A 294 -8.42 5.37 2.72
CA ASP A 294 -8.45 6.12 3.97
C ASP A 294 -8.30 5.19 5.17
N ASN A 295 -7.18 5.28 5.87
CA ASN A 295 -6.89 4.43 7.02
C ASN A 295 -7.68 4.80 8.27
N SER A 296 -8.28 5.98 8.33
CA SER A 296 -9.17 6.44 9.42
C SER A 296 -8.64 6.16 10.84
N LEU A 297 -7.35 6.36 11.06
CA LEU A 297 -6.62 5.81 12.20
C LEU A 297 -6.93 6.39 13.54
N PHE A 298 -7.45 7.58 13.56
CA PHE A 298 -7.72 8.25 14.81
C PHE A 298 -9.21 8.47 14.97
N PRO A 299 -9.77 7.99 16.08
CA PRO A 299 -11.13 8.32 16.41
C PRO A 299 -11.19 9.82 16.73
N ARG A 300 -11.46 10.64 15.73
CA ARG A 300 -12.05 11.95 16.02
C ARG A 300 -13.36 11.75 16.77
N ASN A 301 -13.92 10.57 16.62
CA ASN A 301 -15.09 10.11 17.38
C ASN A 301 -14.79 8.68 17.88
N ARG A 302 -14.87 8.46 19.18
CA ARG A 302 -14.58 7.18 19.87
C ARG A 302 -15.39 5.98 19.36
N THR A 303 -16.38 6.22 18.48
CA THR A 303 -17.27 5.21 17.91
C THR A 303 -16.74 4.52 16.66
N HIS A 304 -15.65 5.01 16.04
CA HIS A 304 -15.15 4.50 14.75
C HIS A 304 -13.68 4.02 14.81
N THR A 305 -13.29 3.41 15.90
CA THR A 305 -11.92 2.90 16.06
C THR A 305 -11.61 1.80 15.05
N GLY A 306 -10.70 2.08 14.12
CA GLY A 306 -10.05 1.10 13.27
C GLY A 306 -10.85 0.66 12.03
N GLN A 307 -11.85 1.41 11.59
CA GLN A 307 -12.50 1.20 10.31
C GLN A 307 -11.78 1.98 9.21
N THR A 308 -11.42 1.31 8.11
CA THR A 308 -10.82 1.92 6.92
C THR A 308 -11.85 2.01 5.80
N PHE A 309 -11.62 2.92 4.86
CA PHE A 309 -12.53 3.19 3.75
C PHE A 309 -11.77 3.26 2.44
N ILE A 310 -12.39 2.81 1.36
CA ILE A 310 -11.99 3.19 0.02
C ILE A 310 -12.94 4.28 -0.43
N ILE A 311 -12.39 5.41 -0.82
CA ILE A 311 -13.17 6.59 -1.21
C ILE A 311 -12.82 6.94 -2.66
N GLU A 312 -13.83 7.12 -3.49
CA GLU A 312 -13.72 7.75 -4.80
C GLU A 312 -14.43 9.08 -4.76
N LEU A 313 -13.74 10.15 -5.13
CA LEU A 313 -14.27 11.51 -5.11
C LEU A 313 -14.09 12.23 -6.46
N ASP A 314 -15.02 13.10 -6.77
CA ASP A 314 -14.88 14.08 -7.83
C ASP A 314 -13.90 15.17 -7.36
N PRO A 315 -12.76 15.37 -8.02
CA PRO A 315 -11.73 16.31 -7.55
C PRO A 315 -12.12 17.78 -7.76
N THR A 316 -13.20 18.07 -8.45
CA THR A 316 -13.68 19.45 -8.68
C THR A 316 -14.67 19.91 -7.63
N THR A 317 -15.45 19.00 -7.05
CA THR A 317 -16.49 19.27 -6.05
C THR A 317 -16.18 18.70 -4.68
N MET A 318 -15.25 17.74 -4.57
CA MET A 318 -14.97 16.92 -3.37
C MET A 318 -16.14 16.03 -2.96
N GLU A 319 -17.14 15.84 -3.83
CA GLU A 319 -18.21 14.90 -3.57
C GLU A 319 -17.74 13.45 -3.69
N ILE A 320 -18.13 12.62 -2.74
CA ILE A 320 -17.88 11.19 -2.78
C ILE A 320 -18.87 10.56 -3.75
N VAL A 321 -18.35 9.99 -4.84
CA VAL A 321 -19.16 9.37 -5.89
C VAL A 321 -19.27 7.87 -5.72
N TRP A 322 -18.31 7.24 -5.04
CA TRP A 322 -18.34 5.83 -4.64
C TRP A 322 -17.52 5.62 -3.38
N LYS A 323 -17.89 4.62 -2.61
CA LYS A 323 -17.10 4.19 -1.45
C LYS A 323 -17.28 2.69 -1.20
N TYR A 324 -16.26 2.10 -0.61
CA TYR A 324 -16.32 0.76 -0.03
C TYR A 324 -16.05 0.83 1.46
N GLU A 325 -16.92 0.25 2.23
CA GLU A 325 -16.79 0.01 3.66
C GLU A 325 -17.58 -1.24 4.04
N THR A 326 -17.14 -1.92 5.08
CA THR A 326 -17.86 -3.06 5.64
C THR A 326 -18.30 -2.75 7.05
N GLU A 327 -19.41 -3.35 7.47
CA GLU A 327 -19.93 -3.22 8.84
C GLU A 327 -19.50 -4.41 9.70
N GLY A 328 -19.47 -4.19 11.03
CA GLY A 328 -19.22 -5.25 12.01
C GLY A 328 -17.79 -5.81 11.99
N TYR A 329 -17.68 -7.10 12.17
CA TYR A 329 -16.38 -7.79 12.27
C TYR A 329 -15.64 -7.98 10.95
N ALA A 330 -16.33 -7.79 9.83
CA ALA A 330 -15.72 -7.84 8.49
C ALA A 330 -15.09 -6.51 8.06
N ASN A 331 -14.98 -5.54 8.97
CA ASN A 331 -14.34 -4.27 8.68
C ASN A 331 -12.92 -4.46 8.16
N ILE A 332 -12.57 -3.69 7.13
CA ILE A 332 -11.18 -3.56 6.71
C ILE A 332 -10.42 -3.01 7.92
N LYS A 333 -9.47 -3.78 8.42
CA LYS A 333 -8.66 -3.40 9.58
C LYS A 333 -7.20 -3.38 9.17
N CYS A 334 -6.73 -2.25 8.74
CA CYS A 334 -5.30 -2.04 8.71
C CYS A 334 -4.82 -1.80 10.13
N GLY A 335 -4.18 -2.79 10.74
CA GLY A 335 -3.62 -2.67 12.09
C GLY A 335 -2.73 -1.44 12.28
N ARG A 336 -1.88 -1.39 13.30
CA ARG A 336 -1.05 -0.22 13.67
C ARG A 336 -0.10 0.29 12.56
N LYS A 337 0.16 -0.50 11.53
CA LYS A 337 0.92 -0.10 10.34
C LYS A 337 -0.06 0.02 9.18
N GLN A 338 -0.25 1.15 8.77
CA GLN A 338 -1.25 1.77 7.97
C GLN A 338 -0.75 1.85 6.55
N MET A 339 -1.08 0.87 5.79
CA MET A 339 -0.83 0.84 4.35
C MET A 339 -2.05 0.22 3.68
N GLY A 340 -2.35 0.62 2.47
CA GLY A 340 -3.44 0.08 1.69
C GLY A 340 -3.45 0.68 0.30
N THR A 341 -3.99 -0.05 -0.65
CA THR A 341 -3.99 0.31 -2.07
C THR A 341 -5.36 0.07 -2.66
N PRO A 342 -6.00 1.03 -3.31
CA PRO A 342 -7.13 0.80 -4.20
C PRO A 342 -6.67 0.88 -5.64
N GLU A 343 -7.19 0.01 -6.52
CA GLU A 343 -6.95 0.07 -7.95
C GLU A 343 -8.25 -0.22 -8.72
N ARG A 344 -8.70 0.72 -9.55
CA ARG A 344 -9.91 0.58 -10.37
C ARG A 344 -9.63 -0.24 -11.62
N LEU A 345 -10.50 -1.20 -11.91
CA LEU A 345 -10.36 -2.14 -13.01
C LEU A 345 -11.32 -1.82 -14.17
N ARG A 346 -11.05 -2.40 -15.35
CA ARG A 346 -11.83 -2.18 -16.59
C ARG A 346 -13.28 -2.65 -16.50
N ASN A 347 -13.56 -3.68 -15.69
CA ASN A 347 -14.90 -4.19 -15.44
C ASN A 347 -15.66 -3.45 -14.33
N ALA A 348 -15.19 -2.29 -13.89
CA ALA A 348 -15.68 -1.48 -12.80
C ALA A 348 -15.37 -2.02 -11.38
N ASN A 349 -14.81 -3.21 -11.24
CA ASN A 349 -14.37 -3.71 -9.95
C ASN A 349 -13.21 -2.87 -9.42
N THR A 350 -12.96 -2.97 -8.12
CA THR A 350 -11.81 -2.35 -7.47
C THR A 350 -11.02 -3.43 -6.74
N VAL A 351 -9.71 -3.52 -7.02
CA VAL A 351 -8.80 -4.30 -6.16
C VAL A 351 -8.42 -3.45 -4.97
N ILE A 352 -8.47 -4.06 -3.81
CA ILE A 352 -8.14 -3.44 -2.53
C ILE A 352 -7.04 -4.27 -1.87
N GLY A 353 -5.92 -3.63 -1.57
CA GLY A 353 -4.84 -4.24 -0.82
C GLY A 353 -4.95 -3.88 0.65
N GLU A 354 -5.29 -4.84 1.48
CA GLU A 354 -5.25 -4.74 2.95
C GLU A 354 -3.88 -5.22 3.43
N GLU A 355 -2.89 -4.33 3.36
CA GLU A 355 -1.47 -4.73 3.37
C GLU A 355 -1.00 -5.38 4.67
N ASN A 356 -1.40 -4.86 5.82
CA ASN A 356 -0.94 -5.39 7.11
C ASN A 356 -1.47 -6.79 7.41
N THR A 357 -2.63 -7.12 6.89
CA THR A 357 -3.27 -8.43 7.06
C THR A 357 -2.88 -9.41 5.96
N GLY A 358 -2.21 -8.90 4.91
CA GLY A 358 -1.84 -9.71 3.74
C GLY A 358 -3.04 -10.13 2.90
N ARG A 359 -4.08 -9.29 2.83
CA ARG A 359 -5.35 -9.60 2.19
C ARG A 359 -5.62 -8.67 1.00
N PRO A 360 -5.12 -8.96 -0.21
CA PRO A 360 -5.66 -8.35 -1.42
C PRO A 360 -6.99 -9.01 -1.79
N PHE A 361 -7.96 -8.18 -2.20
CA PHE A 361 -9.28 -8.68 -2.64
C PHE A 361 -9.89 -7.76 -3.69
N GLN A 362 -10.86 -8.26 -4.44
CA GLN A 362 -11.54 -7.53 -5.51
C GLN A 362 -13.03 -7.43 -5.19
N VAL A 363 -13.56 -6.22 -5.28
CA VAL A 363 -14.99 -5.94 -5.05
C VAL A 363 -15.66 -5.40 -6.30
N GLN A 364 -16.93 -5.75 -6.49
CA GLN A 364 -17.82 -5.14 -7.47
C GLN A 364 -18.27 -3.75 -7.00
N PRO A 365 -18.86 -2.92 -7.88
CA PRO A 365 -19.37 -1.60 -7.49
C PRO A 365 -20.40 -1.61 -6.35
N ASP A 366 -21.14 -2.70 -6.18
CA ASP A 366 -22.11 -2.90 -5.09
C ASP A 366 -21.47 -3.36 -3.76
N GLY A 367 -20.15 -3.59 -3.75
CA GLY A 367 -19.40 -4.06 -2.59
C GLY A 367 -19.27 -5.58 -2.46
N THR A 368 -19.82 -6.36 -3.41
CA THR A 368 -19.68 -7.82 -3.38
C THR A 368 -18.23 -8.22 -3.66
N ILE A 369 -17.64 -9.03 -2.76
CA ILE A 369 -16.29 -9.59 -2.94
C ILE A 369 -16.38 -10.73 -3.95
N VAL A 370 -15.61 -10.62 -5.04
CA VAL A 370 -15.56 -11.63 -6.12
C VAL A 370 -14.21 -12.34 -6.23
N TRP A 371 -13.21 -11.84 -5.54
CA TRP A 371 -11.93 -12.51 -5.36
C TRP A 371 -11.31 -12.08 -4.04
N GLU A 372 -10.66 -13.02 -3.35
CA GLU A 372 -9.92 -12.78 -2.11
C GLU A 372 -8.75 -13.74 -2.01
N PHE A 373 -7.60 -13.21 -1.66
CA PHE A 373 -6.41 -14.00 -1.38
C PHE A 373 -5.87 -13.64 0.01
N ILE A 374 -5.46 -14.64 0.76
CA ILE A 374 -4.86 -14.48 2.08
C ILE A 374 -3.38 -14.90 2.01
N ASN A 375 -2.50 -13.93 2.13
CA ASN A 375 -1.07 -14.18 2.28
C ASN A 375 -0.75 -14.59 3.73
N ARG A 376 0.33 -15.35 3.94
CA ARG A 376 0.74 -15.78 5.28
C ARG A 376 1.31 -14.66 6.15
N GLY A 377 1.70 -13.56 5.56
CA GLY A 377 2.21 -12.35 6.21
C GLY A 377 1.60 -11.12 5.57
N GLY A 378 1.95 -9.93 6.08
CA GLY A 378 1.58 -8.69 5.41
C GLY A 378 2.11 -8.64 3.99
N THR A 379 1.47 -7.85 3.14
CA THR A 379 1.92 -7.56 1.78
C THR A 379 2.23 -6.07 1.66
N THR A 380 3.11 -5.69 0.74
CA THR A 380 3.32 -4.29 0.42
C THR A 380 2.72 -4.00 -0.94
N ARG A 381 1.66 -3.18 -0.93
CA ARG A 381 1.02 -2.60 -2.11
C ARG A 381 0.81 -3.59 -3.26
N PRO A 382 -0.02 -4.60 -3.06
CA PRO A 382 -0.39 -5.53 -4.12
C PRO A 382 -0.94 -4.75 -5.30
N SER A 383 -0.53 -5.11 -6.51
CA SER A 383 -0.97 -4.44 -7.74
C SER A 383 -1.38 -5.44 -8.81
N VAL A 384 -2.30 -5.01 -9.66
CA VAL A 384 -2.81 -5.81 -10.77
C VAL A 384 -1.82 -5.82 -11.92
N VAL A 385 -1.55 -6.98 -12.46
CA VAL A 385 -0.73 -7.17 -13.66
C VAL A 385 -1.56 -7.95 -14.69
N PRO A 386 -2.02 -7.31 -15.76
CA PRO A 386 -2.81 -7.98 -16.80
C PRO A 386 -2.08 -9.20 -17.37
N TYR A 387 -2.82 -10.22 -17.78
CA TYR A 387 -2.24 -11.46 -18.32
C TYR A 387 -1.32 -11.27 -19.52
N ASP A 388 -1.51 -10.20 -20.26
CA ASP A 388 -0.75 -9.85 -21.46
C ASP A 388 0.16 -8.63 -21.28
N PHE A 389 0.40 -8.22 -20.04
CA PHE A 389 1.13 -6.99 -19.74
C PHE A 389 2.56 -7.00 -20.26
N THR A 390 3.28 -8.10 -20.06
CA THR A 390 4.68 -8.23 -20.48
C THR A 390 4.86 -9.23 -21.61
N PRO A 391 5.97 -9.18 -22.40
CA PRO A 391 6.27 -10.20 -23.41
C PRO A 391 6.33 -11.62 -22.83
N GLN A 392 6.90 -11.76 -21.62
CA GLN A 392 7.03 -13.05 -20.93
C GLN A 392 5.65 -13.63 -20.59
N LEU A 393 4.76 -12.79 -20.03
CA LEU A 393 3.40 -13.20 -19.68
C LEU A 393 2.57 -13.56 -20.93
N ARG A 394 2.71 -12.81 -22.02
CA ARG A 394 2.07 -13.15 -23.30
C ARG A 394 2.51 -14.50 -23.87
N ALA A 395 3.75 -14.91 -23.60
CA ALA A 395 4.27 -16.19 -24.05
C ALA A 395 3.83 -17.37 -23.18
N MET A 396 3.30 -17.11 -21.98
CA MET A 396 2.85 -18.15 -21.06
C MET A 396 1.43 -18.62 -21.42
N THR A 397 1.15 -19.87 -21.12
CA THR A 397 -0.23 -20.37 -21.17
C THR A 397 -1.06 -19.68 -20.10
N ARG A 398 -2.19 -19.11 -20.48
CA ARG A 398 -3.11 -18.49 -19.52
C ARG A 398 -3.54 -19.52 -18.48
N PRO A 399 -3.57 -19.16 -17.18
CA PRO A 399 -3.97 -20.08 -16.12
C PRO A 399 -5.40 -20.63 -16.34
N ALA A 400 -5.59 -21.90 -16.06
CA ALA A 400 -6.91 -22.52 -16.00
C ALA A 400 -7.53 -22.15 -14.64
N GLU A 401 -8.27 -21.06 -14.61
CA GLU A 401 -8.87 -20.51 -13.40
C GLU A 401 -10.11 -21.30 -12.98
N LYS A 402 -10.21 -21.56 -11.69
CA LYS A 402 -11.31 -22.33 -11.11
C LYS A 402 -12.00 -21.51 -10.02
N ARG A 403 -13.34 -21.57 -10.03
CA ARG A 403 -14.16 -20.97 -8.96
C ARG A 403 -13.74 -21.50 -7.59
N VAL A 404 -13.60 -20.60 -6.63
CA VAL A 404 -13.37 -20.91 -5.23
C VAL A 404 -14.51 -20.29 -4.43
N THR A 405 -15.27 -21.13 -3.72
CA THR A 405 -16.31 -20.71 -2.80
C THR A 405 -15.78 -20.78 -1.39
N PRO A 406 -16.03 -19.78 -0.53
CA PRO A 406 -15.70 -19.90 0.89
C PRO A 406 -16.35 -21.17 1.46
N PRO A 407 -15.66 -21.87 2.36
CA PRO A 407 -16.30 -23.00 3.04
C PRO A 407 -17.57 -22.50 3.72
N ASN A 408 -18.67 -23.23 3.54
CA ASN A 408 -19.91 -22.93 4.24
C ASN A 408 -19.78 -23.37 5.71
N ASN A 409 -19.12 -22.52 6.51
CA ASN A 409 -18.80 -22.82 7.90
C ASN A 409 -19.97 -22.55 8.85
N LEU A 410 -21.12 -22.16 8.33
CA LEU A 410 -22.27 -21.86 9.18
C LEU A 410 -22.97 -23.12 9.72
N GLU A 411 -22.88 -24.25 9.00
CA GLU A 411 -23.53 -25.47 9.42
C GLU A 411 -22.96 -26.08 10.70
N TRP A 412 -21.64 -25.95 10.94
CA TRP A 412 -21.03 -26.49 12.17
C TRP A 412 -21.11 -25.55 13.37
N GLN A 413 -21.45 -24.28 13.14
CA GLN A 413 -21.61 -23.28 14.22
C GLN A 413 -23.03 -23.28 14.80
N LEU A 414 -23.97 -23.89 14.11
CA LEU A 414 -25.32 -24.08 14.60
C LEU A 414 -25.35 -25.45 15.29
N LEU A 415 -25.25 -25.47 16.63
CA LEU A 415 -25.60 -26.64 17.38
C LEU A 415 -27.02 -27.07 16.97
N PRO A 416 -27.28 -28.37 16.80
CA PRO A 416 -28.63 -28.88 16.63
C PRO A 416 -29.56 -28.28 17.70
N ASP A 417 -30.81 -28.02 17.35
CA ASP A 417 -31.75 -27.39 18.28
C ASP A 417 -31.90 -28.14 19.62
N GLU A 418 -31.64 -29.43 19.60
CA GLU A 418 -31.59 -30.29 20.78
C GLU A 418 -30.41 -30.02 21.74
N ASP A 419 -29.35 -29.35 21.27
CA ASP A 419 -28.16 -29.03 22.07
C ASP A 419 -28.09 -27.53 22.47
N ARG A 420 -29.17 -26.79 22.25
CA ARG A 420 -29.26 -25.34 22.57
C ARG A 420 -29.91 -25.01 23.91
N GLU A 421 -30.27 -26.00 24.73
CA GLU A 421 -30.86 -25.81 26.07
C GLU A 421 -29.81 -25.52 27.16
#